data_0be2887a58c7b3f35841ec805331a369
#
_entry.id   0be2887a58c7b3f35841ec805331a369
#
_cell.length_a   1.000
_cell.length_b   1.000
_cell.length_c   1.000
_cell.angle_alpha   90.00
_cell.angle_beta   90.00
_cell.angle_gamma   90.00
#
_symmetry.space_group_name_H-M   'P 1'
#
loop_
_entity.id
_entity.type
_entity.pdbx_description
1 polymer ?
#
loop_
_entity_poly.entity_id
_entity_poly.type
_entity_poly.pdbx_seq_one_letter_code
_entity_poly.pdbx_strand_id
1 'polypeptide(L)'
;MAASREEVLERVKSALSTQLGVDEAEVTDEASFQEDLNADSLDLVELIMELEDQFGIKIPDDDAQKITTVGQAVDYVVEHQ
;
A
#
# COMPACT_ATOMS: atom_id res chain seq x y z
N MET A 1 7.82 -7.91 16.92
CA MET A 1 8.86 -7.69 15.91
C MET A 1 8.27 -7.04 14.68
N ALA A 2 9.04 -6.16 14.06
CA ALA A 2 8.60 -5.50 12.86
C ALA A 2 8.62 -6.46 11.66
N ALA A 3 7.69 -6.28 10.74
CA ALA A 3 7.65 -7.07 9.52
C ALA A 3 8.80 -6.65 8.59
N SER A 4 9.35 -7.60 7.85
CA SER A 4 10.36 -7.29 6.85
C SER A 4 9.72 -6.58 5.66
N ARG A 5 10.54 -5.96 4.81
CA ARG A 5 10.03 -5.30 3.62
C ARG A 5 9.29 -6.29 2.71
N GLU A 6 9.80 -7.51 2.61
CA GLU A 6 9.14 -8.55 1.82
C GLU A 6 7.75 -8.90 2.36
N GLU A 7 7.64 -9.03 3.67
CA GLU A 7 6.35 -9.32 4.30
C GLU A 7 5.36 -8.18 4.10
N VAL A 8 5.84 -6.94 4.24
CA VAL A 8 4.99 -5.78 4.01
C VAL A 8 4.51 -5.75 2.57
N LEU A 9 5.42 -5.98 1.62
CA LEU A 9 5.08 -6.01 0.21
C LEU A 9 4.02 -7.08 -0.08
N GLU A 10 4.18 -8.27 0.48
CA GLU A 10 3.22 -9.35 0.27
C GLU A 10 1.83 -8.98 0.81
N ARG A 11 1.77 -8.33 1.96
CA ARG A 11 0.50 -7.89 2.52
C ARG A 11 -0.14 -6.78 1.69
N VAL A 12 0.67 -5.86 1.18
CA VAL A 12 0.17 -4.81 0.29
C VAL A 12 -0.38 -5.41 -0.99
N LYS A 13 0.34 -6.36 -1.58
CA LYS A 13 -0.13 -7.06 -2.77
C LYS A 13 -1.47 -7.75 -2.54
N SER A 14 -1.58 -8.45 -1.43
CA SER A 14 -2.80 -9.17 -1.10
C SER A 14 -3.98 -8.21 -0.91
N ALA A 15 -3.76 -7.11 -0.21
CA ALA A 15 -4.79 -6.11 0.02
C ALA A 15 -5.26 -5.48 -1.29
N LEU A 16 -4.32 -5.14 -2.17
CA LEU A 16 -4.65 -4.54 -3.46
C LEU A 16 -5.37 -5.52 -4.38
N SER A 17 -4.92 -6.78 -4.39
CA SER A 17 -5.57 -7.81 -5.19
C SER A 17 -7.03 -7.99 -4.76
N THR A 18 -7.27 -8.02 -3.46
CA THR A 18 -8.61 -8.15 -2.93
C THR A 18 -9.47 -6.92 -3.21
N GLN A 19 -8.90 -5.74 -3.01
CA GLN A 19 -9.64 -4.50 -3.08
C GLN A 19 -9.93 -4.07 -4.52
N LEU A 20 -8.94 -4.21 -5.39
CA LEU A 20 -9.02 -3.73 -6.77
C LEU A 20 -9.29 -4.85 -7.79
N GLY A 21 -9.17 -6.10 -7.37
CA GLY A 21 -9.36 -7.22 -8.28
C GLY A 21 -8.22 -7.41 -9.27
N VAL A 22 -7.02 -6.91 -8.96
CA VAL A 22 -5.86 -7.06 -9.83
C VAL A 22 -5.05 -8.29 -9.40
N ASP A 23 -4.30 -8.85 -10.33
CA ASP A 23 -3.39 -9.95 -10.01
C ASP A 23 -2.22 -9.46 -9.18
N GLU A 24 -1.80 -10.25 -8.20
CA GLU A 24 -0.63 -9.88 -7.40
C GLU A 24 0.62 -9.69 -8.25
N ALA A 25 0.71 -10.38 -9.38
CA ALA A 25 1.83 -10.23 -10.30
C ALA A 25 1.92 -8.84 -10.92
N GLU A 26 0.79 -8.12 -10.98
CA GLU A 26 0.76 -6.76 -11.49
C GLU A 26 1.19 -5.73 -10.46
N VAL A 27 1.21 -6.14 -9.18
CA VAL A 27 1.52 -5.24 -8.08
C VAL A 27 3.01 -5.29 -7.81
N THR A 28 3.76 -4.43 -8.49
CA THR A 28 5.20 -4.32 -8.32
C THR A 28 5.54 -3.05 -7.55
N ASP A 29 6.79 -2.96 -7.07
CA ASP A 29 7.26 -1.74 -6.38
C ASP A 29 7.04 -0.48 -7.21
N GLU A 30 7.20 -0.58 -8.50
CA GLU A 30 7.13 0.56 -9.41
C GLU A 30 5.72 0.89 -9.85
N ALA A 31 4.76 0.02 -9.57
CA ALA A 31 3.39 0.22 -10.01
C ALA A 31 2.78 1.47 -9.35
N SER A 32 2.22 2.33 -10.17
CA SER A 32 1.47 3.50 -9.68
C SER A 32 0.04 3.07 -9.38
N PHE A 33 -0.46 3.47 -8.21
CA PHE A 33 -1.82 3.11 -7.82
C PHE A 33 -2.84 3.60 -8.83
N GLN A 34 -2.70 4.82 -9.30
CA GLN A 34 -3.68 5.41 -10.21
C GLN A 34 -3.46 5.04 -11.66
N GLU A 35 -2.20 5.06 -12.11
CA GLU A 35 -1.90 4.83 -13.52
C GLU A 35 -1.85 3.35 -13.89
N ASP A 36 -1.23 2.54 -13.05
CA ASP A 36 -1.02 1.13 -13.37
C ASP A 36 -2.11 0.23 -12.83
N LEU A 37 -2.67 0.57 -11.67
CA LEU A 37 -3.66 -0.26 -11.00
C LEU A 37 -5.08 0.32 -11.07
N ASN A 38 -5.23 1.48 -11.67
CA ASN A 38 -6.51 2.16 -11.84
C ASN A 38 -7.26 2.42 -10.54
N ALA A 39 -6.52 2.61 -9.45
CA ALA A 39 -7.14 2.94 -8.17
C ALA A 39 -7.60 4.40 -8.17
N ASP A 40 -8.80 4.65 -7.70
CA ASP A 40 -9.26 6.03 -7.52
C ASP A 40 -8.94 6.51 -6.11
N SER A 41 -9.31 7.75 -5.80
CA SER A 41 -9.00 8.35 -4.50
C SER A 41 -9.61 7.57 -3.33
N LEU A 42 -10.81 7.04 -3.53
CA LEU A 42 -11.49 6.27 -2.49
C LEU A 42 -10.75 4.95 -2.23
N ASP A 43 -10.31 4.29 -3.29
CA ASP A 43 -9.53 3.06 -3.18
C ASP A 43 -8.25 3.30 -2.39
N LEU A 44 -7.58 4.43 -2.64
CA LEU A 44 -6.36 4.78 -1.92
C LEU A 44 -6.64 5.03 -0.45
N VAL A 45 -7.73 5.72 -0.12
CA VAL A 45 -8.09 5.95 1.27
C VAL A 45 -8.33 4.62 1.99
N GLU A 46 -9.05 3.72 1.35
CA GLU A 46 -9.32 2.41 1.94
C GLU A 46 -8.05 1.59 2.13
N LEU A 47 -7.13 1.65 1.16
CA LEU A 47 -5.85 0.96 1.29
C LEU A 47 -5.03 1.52 2.46
N ILE A 48 -4.97 2.84 2.57
CA ILE A 48 -4.23 3.50 3.65
C ILE A 48 -4.79 3.06 5.01
N MET A 49 -6.11 3.03 5.14
CA MET A 49 -6.75 2.60 6.38
C MET A 49 -6.43 1.14 6.71
N GLU A 50 -6.43 0.29 5.69
CA GLU A 50 -6.08 -1.12 5.86
C GLU A 50 -4.65 -1.29 6.34
N LEU A 51 -3.72 -0.53 5.77
CA LEU A 51 -2.32 -0.59 6.20
C LEU A 51 -2.16 -0.12 7.64
N GLU A 52 -2.87 0.93 8.02
CA GLU A 52 -2.85 1.40 9.40
C GLU A 52 -3.32 0.32 10.38
N ASP A 53 -4.38 -0.38 9.99
CA ASP A 53 -4.94 -1.46 10.81
C ASP A 53 -3.99 -2.65 10.91
N GLN A 54 -3.47 -3.10 9.78
CA GLN A 54 -2.64 -4.31 9.74
C GLN A 54 -1.31 -4.13 10.46
N PHE A 55 -0.73 -2.96 10.38
CA PHE A 55 0.62 -2.73 10.91
C PHE A 55 0.64 -1.87 12.17
N GLY A 56 -0.52 -1.41 12.62
CA GLY A 56 -0.60 -0.61 13.84
C GLY A 56 0.13 0.72 13.75
N ILE A 57 0.13 1.33 12.58
CA ILE A 57 0.79 2.62 12.34
C ILE A 57 -0.24 3.68 12.00
N LYS A 58 0.20 4.94 12.01
CA LYS A 58 -0.62 6.06 11.56
C LYS A 58 0.00 6.67 10.32
N ILE A 59 -0.86 6.95 9.33
CA ILE A 59 -0.43 7.59 8.09
C ILE A 59 -1.23 8.89 7.96
N PRO A 60 -0.64 10.03 8.35
CA PRO A 60 -1.32 11.32 8.21
C PRO A 60 -1.66 11.63 6.76
N ASP A 61 -2.68 12.43 6.54
CA ASP A 61 -3.12 12.78 5.20
C ASP A 61 -2.00 13.38 4.33
N ASP A 62 -1.15 14.20 4.94
CA ASP A 62 -0.02 14.80 4.21
C ASP A 62 0.92 13.73 3.67
N ASP A 63 1.20 12.72 4.47
CA ASP A 63 2.08 11.63 4.05
C ASP A 63 1.38 10.73 3.05
N ALA A 64 0.10 10.47 3.26
CA ALA A 64 -0.68 9.64 2.34
C ALA A 64 -0.69 10.21 0.92
N GLN A 65 -0.73 11.53 0.80
CA GLN A 65 -0.71 12.18 -0.50
C GLN A 65 0.60 11.99 -1.26
N LYS A 66 1.67 11.70 -0.54
CA LYS A 66 2.98 11.46 -1.15
C LYS A 66 3.17 10.01 -1.59
N ILE A 67 2.30 9.13 -1.15
CA ILE A 67 2.36 7.72 -1.50
C ILE A 67 1.62 7.51 -2.81
N THR A 68 2.35 7.38 -3.91
CA THR A 68 1.78 7.23 -5.24
C THR A 68 2.10 5.89 -5.88
N THR A 69 3.10 5.17 -5.36
CA THR A 69 3.46 3.85 -5.88
C THR A 69 3.43 2.82 -4.75
N VAL A 70 3.36 1.55 -5.16
CA VAL A 70 3.38 0.43 -4.21
C VAL A 70 4.63 0.46 -3.35
N GLY A 71 5.80 0.69 -3.97
CA GLY A 71 7.06 0.75 -3.24
C GLY A 71 7.10 1.84 -2.19
N GLN A 72 6.52 3.00 -2.50
CA GLN A 72 6.45 4.09 -1.54
C GLN A 72 5.60 3.72 -0.33
N ALA A 73 4.49 3.01 -0.56
CA ALA A 73 3.65 2.54 0.53
C ALA A 73 4.39 1.53 1.40
N VAL A 74 5.07 0.59 0.78
CA VAL A 74 5.86 -0.42 1.49
C VAL A 74 6.95 0.23 2.32
N ASP A 75 7.70 1.16 1.72
CA ASP A 75 8.78 1.85 2.43
C ASP A 75 8.25 2.66 3.61
N TYR A 76 7.12 3.31 3.44
CA TYR A 76 6.52 4.07 4.52
C TYR A 76 6.19 3.17 5.72
N VAL A 77 5.56 2.04 5.44
CA VAL A 77 5.20 1.09 6.50
C VAL A 77 6.45 0.59 7.22
N VAL A 78 7.47 0.20 6.46
CA VAL A 78 8.72 -0.31 7.04
C VAL A 78 9.37 0.72 7.96
N GLU A 79 9.35 1.99 7.56
CA GLU A 79 9.97 3.06 8.34
C GLU A 79 9.19 3.41 9.61
N HIS A 80 7.89 3.17 9.63
CA HIS A 80 7.02 3.66 10.71
C HIS A 80 6.46 2.57 11.61
N GLN A 81 6.72 1.32 11.33
CA GLN A 81 6.24 0.25 12.22
C GLN A 81 7.11 0.05 13.46
#